data_525f93400102ef1f2cde79232f68ee72
#
_entry.id   525f93400102ef1f2cde79232f68ee72
#
_cell.length_a   1.000
_cell.length_b   1.000
_cell.length_c   1.000
_cell.angle_alpha   90.00
_cell.angle_beta   90.00
_cell.angle_gamma   90.00
#
_symmetry.space_group_name_H-M   'P 1'
#
loop_
_entity.id
_entity.type
_entity.pdbx_description
1 polymer ?
#
loop_
_entity_poly.entity_id
_entity_poly.type
_entity_poly.pdbx_seq_one_letter_code
_entity_poly.pdbx_strand_id
1 'polypeptide(L)'
;VSLPKRLLLAALLLAASASAQEEAPRQSLLPPPPRYMVSESAMKSVRNPKEIETGTGGRLGVALVDSKGALILGFNRDERFAMCSTFKAPLAAAVLAGAEGGKFGLEGQISFNKADLLDYAPVVKKNVKRGRMSMEELAAAAVEVSDNSAANLLLPMIGGPEGLTKFMRTHGDSVTRLDRTEPALNENAQGDDRDTTSPAAMAGLMGRLIFRDLKAESAAKLRGWLNASTTGGNRIKAGLPKDWTSGSKTGSCGTAYNDVALVKAPSGEEYILAIYLDRPTVDAKAAEAAIAETARAALDFVGKAQKTGLE
;
A
#
# COMPACT_ATOMS: atom_id res chain seq x y z
N VAL A 1 24.38 16.22 84.67
CA VAL A 1 23.84 15.06 83.99
C VAL A 1 23.92 15.34 82.47
N SER A 2 24.83 14.71 81.82
CA SER A 2 25.36 14.98 80.47
C SER A 2 24.42 14.50 79.33
N LEU A 3 24.31 15.32 78.31
CA LEU A 3 23.75 14.95 76.97
C LEU A 3 24.81 14.24 76.12
N PRO A 4 24.44 13.24 75.31
CA PRO A 4 25.31 12.70 74.30
C PRO A 4 25.11 13.35 72.95
N LYS A 5 26.22 13.47 72.21
CA LYS A 5 26.40 14.06 70.87
C LYS A 5 25.65 13.34 69.79
N ARG A 6 24.94 14.04 68.95
CA ARG A 6 24.37 13.57 67.69
C ARG A 6 25.47 13.52 66.64
N LEU A 7 25.73 12.35 66.08
CA LEU A 7 26.44 12.17 64.81
C LEU A 7 25.46 12.44 63.64
N LEU A 8 25.76 13.42 62.82
CA LEU A 8 25.14 13.62 61.50
C LEU A 8 25.86 12.68 60.50
N LEU A 9 25.12 11.72 59.98
CA LEU A 9 25.55 10.94 58.80
C LEU A 9 24.93 11.62 57.57
N ALA A 10 25.76 12.29 56.76
CA ALA A 10 25.35 12.82 55.46
C ALA A 10 25.38 11.67 54.44
N ALA A 11 24.19 11.23 54.01
CA ALA A 11 24.07 10.31 52.90
C ALA A 11 24.10 11.13 51.59
N LEU A 12 25.18 11.01 50.80
CA LEU A 12 25.27 11.48 49.43
C LEU A 12 24.36 10.60 48.54
N LEU A 13 23.24 11.15 48.12
CA LEU A 13 22.45 10.58 47.01
C LEU A 13 23.11 10.99 45.69
N LEU A 14 23.85 10.08 45.08
CA LEU A 14 24.23 10.17 43.68
C LEU A 14 22.98 9.91 42.82
N ALA A 15 22.37 10.96 42.31
CA ALA A 15 21.38 10.89 41.24
C ALA A 15 22.11 10.55 39.94
N ALA A 16 22.04 9.31 39.50
CA ALA A 16 22.42 8.92 38.15
C ALA A 16 21.33 9.41 37.19
N SER A 17 21.60 10.51 36.53
CA SER A 17 20.82 10.97 35.40
C SER A 17 21.07 10.01 34.23
N ALA A 18 20.15 9.07 34.00
CA ALA A 18 20.09 8.32 32.77
C ALA A 18 19.60 9.30 31.68
N SER A 19 20.53 9.85 30.90
CA SER A 19 20.19 10.53 29.65
C SER A 19 19.65 9.49 28.70
N ALA A 20 18.33 9.54 28.45
CA ALA A 20 17.73 8.85 27.32
C ALA A 20 18.34 9.45 26.05
N GLN A 21 19.27 8.75 25.45
CA GLN A 21 19.70 9.05 24.09
C GLN A 21 18.50 8.75 23.17
N GLU A 22 17.89 9.80 22.69
CA GLU A 22 16.94 9.77 21.59
C GLU A 22 17.69 9.20 20.37
N GLU A 23 17.44 7.93 20.04
CA GLU A 23 17.96 7.31 18.82
C GLU A 23 17.43 8.14 17.64
N ALA A 24 18.34 8.85 16.98
CA ALA A 24 18.03 9.54 15.72
C ALA A 24 17.43 8.53 14.73
N PRO A 25 16.40 8.92 13.96
CA PRO A 25 15.77 8.03 13.00
C PRO A 25 16.85 7.51 12.05
N ARG A 26 16.99 6.17 11.97
CA ARG A 26 17.90 5.53 11.03
C ARG A 26 17.51 6.00 9.63
N GLN A 27 18.34 6.85 9.04
CA GLN A 27 18.22 7.21 7.64
C GLN A 27 18.23 5.91 6.83
N SER A 28 17.19 5.71 6.04
CA SER A 28 17.08 4.62 5.08
C SER A 28 18.30 4.64 4.17
N LEU A 29 19.26 3.75 4.42
CA LEU A 29 20.40 3.49 3.55
C LEU A 29 19.94 2.63 2.38
N LEU A 30 18.99 3.13 1.59
CA LEU A 30 18.81 2.63 0.25
C LEU A 30 19.89 3.27 -0.61
N PRO A 31 20.74 2.49 -1.30
CA PRO A 31 21.63 3.06 -2.29
C PRO A 31 20.80 3.83 -3.31
N PRO A 32 21.31 4.95 -3.85
CA PRO A 32 20.62 5.65 -4.92
C PRO A 32 20.32 4.65 -6.03
N PRO A 33 19.10 4.65 -6.58
CA PRO A 33 18.75 3.71 -7.63
C PRO A 33 19.71 3.87 -8.80
N PRO A 34 20.17 2.78 -9.43
CA PRO A 34 20.97 2.86 -10.64
C PRO A 34 20.18 3.71 -11.65
N ARG A 35 20.83 4.71 -12.22
CA ARG A 35 20.24 5.55 -13.27
C ARG A 35 20.14 4.72 -14.55
N TYR A 36 19.05 3.94 -14.67
CA TYR A 36 18.70 3.37 -15.97
C TYR A 36 18.13 4.50 -16.82
N MET A 37 18.98 5.07 -17.67
CA MET A 37 18.56 5.98 -18.72
C MET A 37 17.85 5.14 -19.77
N VAL A 38 16.54 5.26 -19.83
CA VAL A 38 15.73 4.66 -20.89
C VAL A 38 16.12 5.32 -22.21
N SER A 39 16.62 4.57 -23.19
CA SER A 39 16.85 5.09 -24.51
C SER A 39 15.50 5.41 -25.17
N GLU A 40 15.31 6.63 -25.67
CA GLU A 40 14.10 7.08 -26.39
C GLU A 40 13.69 6.16 -27.54
N SER A 41 14.60 5.39 -28.08
CA SER A 41 14.34 4.49 -29.22
C SER A 41 13.52 3.25 -28.85
N ALA A 42 13.49 2.82 -27.58
CA ALA A 42 12.72 1.64 -27.15
C ALA A 42 11.23 1.93 -26.97
N MET A 43 10.81 3.19 -26.92
CA MET A 43 9.43 3.62 -26.65
C MET A 43 8.59 3.91 -27.89
N LYS A 44 9.09 3.73 -29.10
CA LYS A 44 8.43 4.20 -30.36
C LYS A 44 7.09 3.53 -30.70
N SER A 45 6.63 2.51 -30.00
CA SER A 45 5.38 1.80 -30.31
C SER A 45 4.26 1.93 -29.26
N VAL A 46 4.54 2.54 -28.09
CA VAL A 46 3.57 2.73 -27.00
C VAL A 46 3.72 4.17 -26.52
N ARG A 47 2.61 4.87 -26.28
CA ARG A 47 2.65 6.24 -25.74
C ARG A 47 3.43 6.24 -24.43
N ASN A 48 4.27 7.23 -24.23
CA ASN A 48 4.99 7.37 -22.97
C ASN A 48 4.04 7.90 -21.87
N PRO A 49 4.37 7.74 -20.57
CA PRO A 49 3.50 8.17 -19.48
C PRO A 49 3.08 9.65 -19.56
N LYS A 50 3.93 10.54 -20.09
CA LYS A 50 3.62 11.96 -20.27
C LYS A 50 2.55 12.20 -21.34
N GLU A 51 2.56 11.47 -22.43
CA GLU A 51 1.53 11.53 -23.47
C GLU A 51 0.19 11.00 -22.97
N ILE A 52 0.22 9.91 -22.17
CA ILE A 52 -0.98 9.35 -21.53
C ILE A 52 -1.55 10.37 -20.54
N GLU A 53 -0.72 10.94 -19.65
CA GLU A 53 -1.12 12.00 -18.73
C GLU A 53 -1.82 13.16 -19.46
N THR A 54 -1.17 13.68 -20.50
CA THR A 54 -1.72 14.78 -21.33
C THR A 54 -3.04 14.39 -21.97
N GLY A 55 -3.17 13.16 -22.48
CA GLY A 55 -4.40 12.66 -23.10
C GLY A 55 -5.56 12.48 -22.11
N THR A 56 -5.29 12.29 -20.82
CA THR A 56 -6.32 12.19 -19.78
C THR A 56 -6.74 13.55 -19.24
N GLY A 57 -5.91 14.58 -19.39
CA GLY A 57 -6.09 15.89 -18.78
C GLY A 57 -5.96 15.90 -17.26
N GLY A 58 -5.53 14.77 -16.65
CA GLY A 58 -5.32 14.61 -15.22
C GLY A 58 -3.84 14.60 -14.83
N ARG A 59 -3.55 14.09 -13.63
CA ARG A 59 -2.18 13.81 -13.15
C ARG A 59 -1.98 12.29 -13.08
N LEU A 60 -0.92 11.80 -13.71
CA LEU A 60 -0.55 10.38 -13.71
C LEU A 60 0.70 10.17 -12.87
N GLY A 61 0.66 9.19 -11.97
CA GLY A 61 1.82 8.74 -11.20
C GLY A 61 2.05 7.24 -11.37
N VAL A 62 3.30 6.84 -11.59
CA VAL A 62 3.66 5.44 -11.87
C VAL A 62 4.93 5.07 -11.12
N ALA A 63 4.96 3.87 -10.56
CA ALA A 63 6.19 3.23 -10.09
C ALA A 63 6.14 1.72 -10.32
N LEU A 64 7.22 1.16 -10.84
CA LEU A 64 7.46 -0.26 -10.97
C LEU A 64 8.71 -0.63 -10.17
N VAL A 65 8.57 -1.55 -9.23
CA VAL A 65 9.68 -2.09 -8.44
C VAL A 65 9.79 -3.60 -8.64
N ASP A 66 11.01 -4.12 -8.62
CA ASP A 66 11.26 -5.56 -8.68
C ASP A 66 11.12 -6.23 -7.29
N SER A 67 11.23 -7.54 -7.24
CA SER A 67 11.17 -8.33 -6.00
C SER A 67 12.35 -8.05 -5.05
N LYS A 68 13.44 -7.44 -5.51
CA LYS A 68 14.59 -7.02 -4.69
C LYS A 68 14.39 -5.61 -4.10
N GLY A 69 13.34 -4.90 -4.55
CA GLY A 69 13.01 -3.53 -4.14
C GLY A 69 13.68 -2.44 -4.96
N ALA A 70 14.31 -2.81 -6.09
CA ALA A 70 14.86 -1.82 -7.02
C ALA A 70 13.73 -1.15 -7.81
N LEU A 71 13.80 0.17 -7.93
CA LEU A 71 12.89 0.93 -8.79
C LEU A 71 13.34 0.79 -10.24
N ILE A 72 12.51 0.15 -11.06
CA ILE A 72 12.78 -0.13 -12.48
C ILE A 72 12.28 1.04 -13.35
N LEU A 73 11.13 1.61 -13.01
CA LEU A 73 10.51 2.72 -13.75
C LEU A 73 9.75 3.63 -12.79
N GLY A 74 9.76 4.93 -13.07
CA GLY A 74 8.97 5.91 -12.34
C GLY A 74 8.61 7.13 -13.20
N PHE A 75 7.36 7.60 -13.02
CA PHE A 75 6.88 8.85 -13.60
C PHE A 75 6.02 9.55 -12.53
N ASN A 76 6.29 10.82 -12.21
CA ASN A 76 5.69 11.54 -11.08
C ASN A 76 5.65 10.67 -9.81
N ARG A 77 6.65 9.81 -9.65
CA ARG A 77 6.67 8.68 -8.71
C ARG A 77 6.67 9.09 -7.24
N ASP A 78 7.15 10.30 -6.96
CA ASP A 78 7.29 10.83 -5.61
C ASP A 78 6.18 11.85 -5.27
N GLU A 79 5.30 12.18 -6.24
CA GLU A 79 4.15 13.04 -6.01
C GLU A 79 3.05 12.34 -5.22
N ARG A 80 2.30 13.13 -4.42
CA ARG A 80 1.20 12.61 -3.61
C ARG A 80 -0.08 12.44 -4.41
N PHE A 81 -0.74 11.32 -4.17
CA PHE A 81 -2.05 10.95 -4.72
C PHE A 81 -2.93 10.41 -3.60
N ALA A 82 -4.23 10.72 -3.65
CA ALA A 82 -5.20 10.09 -2.76
C ALA A 82 -5.21 8.57 -2.95
N MET A 83 -5.09 7.82 -1.86
CA MET A 83 -5.07 6.35 -1.94
C MET A 83 -6.40 5.76 -2.35
N CYS A 84 -7.49 6.37 -1.89
CA CYS A 84 -8.79 5.73 -1.92
C CYS A 84 -8.65 4.29 -1.38
N SER A 85 -9.32 3.31 -1.93
CA SER A 85 -9.29 1.93 -1.42
C SER A 85 -7.96 1.18 -1.60
N THR A 86 -6.89 1.76 -2.17
CA THR A 86 -5.60 1.04 -2.26
C THR A 86 -4.98 0.79 -0.87
N PHE A 87 -5.32 1.59 0.15
CA PHE A 87 -4.88 1.40 1.53
C PHE A 87 -5.29 0.04 2.12
N LYS A 88 -6.32 -0.62 1.57
CA LYS A 88 -6.83 -1.90 2.07
C LYS A 88 -5.84 -3.05 1.89
N ALA A 89 -4.93 -2.95 0.92
CA ALA A 89 -3.87 -3.96 0.78
C ALA A 89 -2.84 -3.88 1.92
N PRO A 90 -2.22 -2.72 2.25
CA PRO A 90 -1.39 -2.62 3.44
C PRO A 90 -2.16 -2.80 4.76
N LEU A 91 -3.48 -2.50 4.83
CA LEU A 91 -4.30 -2.84 5.99
C LEU A 91 -4.37 -4.35 6.21
N ALA A 92 -4.66 -5.12 5.16
CA ALA A 92 -4.68 -6.59 5.24
C ALA A 92 -3.31 -7.16 5.64
N ALA A 93 -2.21 -6.59 5.11
CA ALA A 93 -0.86 -6.94 5.53
C ALA A 93 -0.60 -6.63 7.02
N ALA A 94 -1.10 -5.51 7.54
CA ALA A 94 -0.98 -5.16 8.95
C ALA A 94 -1.74 -6.14 9.86
N VAL A 95 -2.90 -6.62 9.43
CA VAL A 95 -3.66 -7.67 10.11
C VAL A 95 -2.86 -8.97 10.14
N LEU A 96 -2.30 -9.39 9.00
CA LEU A 96 -1.46 -10.58 8.91
C LEU A 96 -0.23 -10.48 9.82
N ALA A 97 0.49 -9.36 9.77
CA ALA A 97 1.65 -9.11 10.64
C ALA A 97 1.28 -9.09 12.12
N GLY A 98 0.11 -8.55 12.48
CA GLY A 98 -0.41 -8.58 13.84
C GLY A 98 -0.65 -10.00 14.35
N ALA A 99 -1.20 -10.87 13.51
CA ALA A 99 -1.40 -12.28 13.81
C ALA A 99 -0.06 -13.02 13.94
N GLU A 100 0.90 -12.77 13.05
CA GLU A 100 2.27 -13.32 13.14
C GLU A 100 2.98 -12.93 14.43
N GLY A 101 2.71 -11.73 14.92
CA GLY A 101 3.25 -11.20 16.17
C GLY A 101 2.48 -11.66 17.42
N GLY A 102 1.46 -12.51 17.27
CA GLY A 102 0.66 -13.04 18.37
C GLY A 102 -0.27 -12.03 19.05
N LYS A 103 -0.54 -10.89 18.41
CA LYS A 103 -1.47 -9.88 18.97
C LYS A 103 -2.91 -10.38 18.97
N PHE A 104 -3.28 -11.18 17.99
CA PHE A 104 -4.58 -11.82 17.82
C PHE A 104 -4.48 -12.99 16.83
N GLY A 105 -5.49 -13.87 16.79
CA GLY A 105 -5.60 -14.92 15.76
C GLY A 105 -6.44 -14.44 14.58
N LEU A 106 -6.14 -14.89 13.38
CA LEU A 106 -6.93 -14.58 12.17
C LEU A 106 -8.36 -15.10 12.26
N GLU A 107 -8.60 -16.17 13.02
CA GLU A 107 -9.92 -16.74 13.32
C GLU A 107 -10.72 -15.91 14.34
N GLY A 108 -10.08 -14.91 14.97
CA GLY A 108 -10.72 -14.02 15.94
C GLY A 108 -11.94 -13.33 15.31
N GLN A 109 -13.09 -13.42 16.01
CA GLN A 109 -14.37 -12.93 15.51
C GLN A 109 -14.55 -11.45 15.86
N ILE A 110 -14.88 -10.65 14.86
CA ILE A 110 -15.31 -9.25 15.03
C ILE A 110 -16.83 -9.21 14.88
N SER A 111 -17.51 -8.74 15.93
CA SER A 111 -18.94 -8.55 15.92
C SER A 111 -19.33 -7.22 15.26
N PHE A 112 -20.41 -7.21 14.52
CA PHE A 112 -20.96 -6.02 13.88
C PHE A 112 -22.48 -6.13 13.73
N ASN A 113 -23.12 -5.01 13.45
CA ASN A 113 -24.55 -4.92 13.26
C ASN A 113 -24.87 -3.98 12.07
N LYS A 114 -26.17 -3.65 11.90
CA LYS A 114 -26.61 -2.79 10.79
C LYS A 114 -26.02 -1.37 10.82
N ALA A 115 -25.66 -0.84 12.01
CA ALA A 115 -25.10 0.49 12.12
C ALA A 115 -23.65 0.58 11.60
N ASP A 116 -22.95 -0.55 11.49
CA ASP A 116 -21.58 -0.63 10.96
C ASP A 116 -21.52 -0.76 9.43
N LEU A 117 -22.70 -0.88 8.79
CA LEU A 117 -22.78 -1.03 7.34
C LEU A 117 -22.62 0.31 6.63
N LEU A 118 -21.62 0.37 5.75
CA LEU A 118 -21.44 1.44 4.79
C LEU A 118 -22.15 1.10 3.46
N ASP A 119 -22.35 2.09 2.62
CA ASP A 119 -23.07 1.92 1.33
C ASP A 119 -22.44 0.80 0.48
N TYR A 120 -21.12 0.80 0.38
CA TYR A 120 -20.38 -0.23 -0.34
C TYR A 120 -19.78 -1.26 0.63
N ALA A 121 -20.56 -2.28 0.96
CA ALA A 121 -20.17 -3.38 1.85
C ALA A 121 -20.71 -4.72 1.35
N PRO A 122 -20.29 -5.22 0.17
CA PRO A 122 -20.94 -6.34 -0.50
C PRO A 122 -20.88 -7.66 0.27
N VAL A 123 -19.85 -7.87 1.11
CA VAL A 123 -19.67 -9.09 1.90
C VAL A 123 -20.20 -8.91 3.31
N VAL A 124 -19.83 -7.83 4.01
CA VAL A 124 -20.31 -7.58 5.39
C VAL A 124 -21.84 -7.48 5.43
N LYS A 125 -22.45 -6.80 4.44
CA LYS A 125 -23.91 -6.69 4.32
C LYS A 125 -24.61 -8.07 4.20
N LYS A 126 -24.04 -9.02 3.47
CA LYS A 126 -24.57 -10.39 3.36
C LYS A 126 -24.48 -11.15 4.68
N ASN A 127 -23.52 -10.82 5.52
CA ASN A 127 -23.27 -11.48 6.81
C ASN A 127 -23.90 -10.76 8.02
N VAL A 128 -24.68 -9.70 7.81
CA VAL A 128 -25.27 -8.91 8.91
C VAL A 128 -26.17 -9.74 9.83
N LYS A 129 -26.86 -10.76 9.31
CA LYS A 129 -27.67 -11.69 10.14
C LYS A 129 -26.80 -12.59 11.03
N ARG A 130 -25.59 -12.98 10.56
CA ARG A 130 -24.59 -13.71 11.33
C ARG A 130 -23.99 -12.83 12.44
N GLY A 131 -23.93 -11.52 12.20
CA GLY A 131 -23.49 -10.49 13.16
C GLY A 131 -22.03 -10.56 13.53
N ARG A 132 -21.22 -11.39 12.87
CA ARG A 132 -19.78 -11.54 13.11
C ARG A 132 -19.08 -12.13 11.91
N MET A 133 -17.80 -11.81 11.75
CA MET A 133 -16.89 -12.41 10.77
C MET A 133 -15.49 -12.52 11.39
N SER A 134 -14.69 -13.48 10.92
CA SER A 134 -13.30 -13.57 11.34
C SER A 134 -12.46 -12.42 10.74
N MET A 135 -11.31 -12.13 11.35
CA MET A 135 -10.37 -11.14 10.81
C MET A 135 -9.90 -11.54 9.41
N GLU A 136 -9.71 -12.85 9.17
CA GLU A 136 -9.34 -13.36 7.85
C GLU A 136 -10.43 -13.10 6.81
N GLU A 137 -11.70 -13.40 7.12
CA GLU A 137 -12.83 -13.14 6.23
C GLU A 137 -12.97 -11.64 5.90
N LEU A 138 -12.76 -10.76 6.90
CA LEU A 138 -12.82 -9.32 6.70
C LEU A 138 -11.64 -8.81 5.87
N ALA A 139 -10.41 -9.32 6.09
CA ALA A 139 -9.25 -8.94 5.30
C ALA A 139 -9.39 -9.37 3.85
N ALA A 140 -9.87 -10.60 3.59
CA ALA A 140 -10.21 -11.06 2.26
C ALA A 140 -11.26 -10.15 1.60
N ALA A 141 -12.37 -9.85 2.27
CA ALA A 141 -13.41 -8.97 1.75
C ALA A 141 -12.91 -7.56 1.43
N ALA A 142 -12.04 -6.99 2.29
CA ALA A 142 -11.45 -5.67 2.05
C ALA A 142 -10.56 -5.64 0.80
N VAL A 143 -9.82 -6.72 0.50
CA VAL A 143 -8.92 -6.79 -0.66
C VAL A 143 -9.66 -7.23 -1.92
N GLU A 144 -10.39 -8.34 -1.87
CA GLU A 144 -10.98 -9.01 -3.04
C GLU A 144 -12.10 -8.21 -3.69
N VAL A 145 -12.99 -7.65 -2.87
CA VAL A 145 -14.16 -6.89 -3.34
C VAL A 145 -14.19 -5.45 -2.85
N SER A 146 -13.12 -5.00 -2.19
CA SER A 146 -13.02 -3.63 -1.68
C SER A 146 -14.09 -3.22 -0.65
N ASP A 147 -14.56 -4.14 0.20
CA ASP A 147 -15.61 -3.90 1.19
C ASP A 147 -15.19 -2.82 2.20
N ASN A 148 -15.94 -1.70 2.27
CA ASN A 148 -15.62 -0.56 3.11
C ASN A 148 -15.89 -0.84 4.59
N SER A 149 -16.99 -1.54 4.90
CA SER A 149 -17.30 -1.94 6.28
C SER A 149 -16.25 -2.91 6.81
N ALA A 150 -15.79 -3.86 6.00
CA ALA A 150 -14.73 -4.77 6.38
C ALA A 150 -13.44 -4.03 6.76
N ALA A 151 -13.06 -3.02 5.98
CA ALA A 151 -11.90 -2.19 6.29
C ALA A 151 -12.06 -1.43 7.61
N ASN A 152 -13.22 -0.79 7.83
CA ASN A 152 -13.50 -0.05 9.06
C ASN A 152 -13.56 -0.96 10.29
N LEU A 153 -14.04 -2.20 10.15
CA LEU A 153 -14.05 -3.18 11.24
C LEU A 153 -12.65 -3.68 11.60
N LEU A 154 -11.73 -3.73 10.64
CA LEU A 154 -10.35 -4.15 10.87
C LEU A 154 -9.46 -3.05 11.45
N LEU A 155 -9.67 -1.78 11.07
CA LEU A 155 -8.81 -0.67 11.49
C LEU A 155 -8.61 -0.60 13.02
N PRO A 156 -9.64 -0.71 13.88
CA PRO A 156 -9.46 -0.68 15.33
C PRO A 156 -8.51 -1.75 15.86
N MET A 157 -8.44 -2.92 15.21
CA MET A 157 -7.61 -4.06 15.63
C MET A 157 -6.11 -3.78 15.50
N ILE A 158 -5.73 -2.81 14.67
CA ILE A 158 -4.35 -2.39 14.45
C ILE A 158 -4.05 -0.98 14.97
N GLY A 159 -4.98 -0.37 15.74
CA GLY A 159 -4.81 0.96 16.29
C GLY A 159 -5.33 2.10 15.40
N GLY A 160 -6.31 1.80 14.54
CA GLY A 160 -6.97 2.78 13.67
C GLY A 160 -6.10 3.28 12.52
N PRO A 161 -6.47 4.41 11.91
CA PRO A 161 -5.69 5.05 10.84
C PRO A 161 -4.24 5.34 11.24
N GLU A 162 -4.03 5.87 12.46
CA GLU A 162 -2.70 6.14 12.99
C GLU A 162 -1.87 4.85 13.14
N GLY A 163 -2.51 3.76 13.63
CA GLY A 163 -1.86 2.45 13.75
C GLY A 163 -1.40 1.91 12.40
N LEU A 164 -2.22 2.06 11.34
CA LEU A 164 -1.82 1.69 9.98
C LEU A 164 -0.66 2.57 9.49
N THR A 165 -0.72 3.87 9.72
CA THR A 165 0.38 4.78 9.36
C THR A 165 1.67 4.39 10.06
N LYS A 166 1.62 4.09 11.37
CA LYS A 166 2.76 3.60 12.13
C LYS A 166 3.30 2.26 11.60
N PHE A 167 2.41 1.32 11.26
CA PHE A 167 2.81 0.07 10.61
C PHE A 167 3.59 0.31 9.32
N MET A 168 3.10 1.17 8.44
CA MET A 168 3.81 1.52 7.21
C MET A 168 5.18 2.15 7.48
N ARG A 169 5.32 2.99 8.51
CA ARG A 169 6.62 3.56 8.95
C ARG A 169 7.59 2.48 9.40
N THR A 170 7.14 1.48 10.16
CA THR A 170 8.01 0.37 10.62
C THR A 170 8.49 -0.50 9.46
N HIS A 171 7.78 -0.49 8.35
CA HIS A 171 8.16 -1.15 7.09
C HIS A 171 8.83 -0.20 6.08
N GLY A 172 9.37 0.93 6.54
CA GLY A 172 10.24 1.82 5.76
C GLY A 172 9.50 2.73 4.76
N ASP A 173 8.18 2.92 4.91
CA ASP A 173 7.43 3.89 4.14
C ASP A 173 7.24 5.18 4.95
N SER A 174 7.99 6.22 4.62
CA SER A 174 7.93 7.52 5.27
C SER A 174 6.88 8.48 4.68
N VAL A 175 6.22 8.09 3.59
CA VAL A 175 5.35 8.96 2.80
C VAL A 175 3.88 8.68 3.04
N THR A 176 3.44 7.43 2.88
CA THR A 176 2.03 7.03 2.95
C THR A 176 1.44 7.33 4.32
N ARG A 177 0.24 7.88 4.36
CA ARG A 177 -0.49 8.13 5.61
C ARG A 177 -1.97 7.85 5.43
N LEU A 178 -2.58 7.28 6.46
CA LEU A 178 -4.01 7.17 6.62
C LEU A 178 -4.41 8.02 7.82
N ASP A 179 -5.40 8.88 7.64
CA ASP A 179 -5.84 9.84 8.66
C ASP A 179 -7.30 9.63 9.05
N ARG A 180 -8.09 9.09 8.13
CA ARG A 180 -9.52 8.94 8.26
C ARG A 180 -9.94 7.49 7.97
N THR A 181 -11.20 7.20 8.25
CA THR A 181 -11.84 5.92 7.92
C THR A 181 -12.74 6.08 6.68
N GLU A 182 -13.24 4.97 6.16
CA GLU A 182 -14.31 5.02 5.14
C GLU A 182 -15.60 5.63 5.74
N PRO A 183 -16.34 6.47 5.01
CA PRO A 183 -16.06 6.93 3.65
C PRO A 183 -15.24 8.22 3.60
N ALA A 184 -14.93 8.87 4.73
CA ALA A 184 -14.32 10.20 4.79
C ALA A 184 -12.91 10.27 4.16
N LEU A 185 -12.16 9.17 4.14
CA LEU A 185 -10.85 9.08 3.49
C LEU A 185 -10.91 9.27 1.96
N ASN A 186 -12.10 9.21 1.37
CA ASN A 186 -12.29 9.38 -0.07
C ASN A 186 -12.46 10.85 -0.51
N GLU A 187 -12.41 11.78 0.43
CA GLU A 187 -12.34 13.19 0.11
C GLU A 187 -10.97 13.50 -0.51
N ASN A 188 -10.95 13.77 -1.81
CA ASN A 188 -9.73 14.05 -2.57
C ASN A 188 -9.64 15.56 -2.85
N ALA A 189 -9.55 16.39 -1.81
CA ALA A 189 -9.39 17.83 -1.95
C ALA A 189 -7.97 18.17 -2.44
N GLN A 190 -7.85 19.15 -3.34
CA GLN A 190 -6.56 19.56 -3.86
C GLN A 190 -5.70 20.17 -2.75
N GLY A 191 -4.46 19.70 -2.61
CA GLY A 191 -3.52 20.16 -1.59
C GLY A 191 -3.75 19.54 -0.20
N ASP A 192 -4.68 18.58 -0.07
CA ASP A 192 -4.86 17.82 1.17
C ASP A 192 -3.96 16.58 1.15
N ASP A 193 -3.00 16.52 2.07
CA ASP A 193 -2.08 15.39 2.20
C ASP A 193 -2.67 14.20 2.97
N ARG A 194 -3.87 14.35 3.60
CA ARG A 194 -4.52 13.25 4.33
C ARG A 194 -4.88 12.12 3.39
N ASP A 195 -4.70 10.90 3.86
CA ASP A 195 -5.06 9.66 3.16
C ASP A 195 -4.36 9.50 1.79
N THR A 196 -3.11 9.98 1.71
CA THR A 196 -2.32 9.96 0.47
C THR A 196 -1.11 9.05 0.55
N THR A 197 -0.61 8.70 -0.61
CA THR A 197 0.66 8.00 -0.85
C THR A 197 1.37 8.62 -2.05
N SER A 198 2.58 8.12 -2.35
CA SER A 198 3.17 8.28 -3.69
C SER A 198 3.29 6.91 -4.38
N PRO A 199 3.32 6.87 -5.72
CA PRO A 199 3.51 5.61 -6.45
C PRO A 199 4.71 4.80 -5.96
N ALA A 200 5.86 5.46 -5.77
CA ALA A 200 7.09 4.80 -5.30
C ALA A 200 6.96 4.30 -3.86
N ALA A 201 6.31 5.06 -2.97
CA ALA A 201 6.11 4.65 -1.58
C ALA A 201 5.23 3.40 -1.50
N MET A 202 4.09 3.41 -2.19
CA MET A 202 3.16 2.28 -2.18
C MET A 202 3.75 1.04 -2.87
N ALA A 203 4.40 1.20 -4.04
CA ALA A 203 5.05 0.08 -4.70
C ALA A 203 6.16 -0.53 -3.84
N GLY A 204 7.00 0.31 -3.26
CA GLY A 204 8.06 -0.12 -2.36
C GLY A 204 7.55 -0.79 -1.08
N LEU A 205 6.50 -0.25 -0.45
CA LEU A 205 5.85 -0.84 0.72
C LEU A 205 5.30 -2.23 0.40
N MET A 206 4.48 -2.34 -0.65
CA MET A 206 3.89 -3.63 -1.03
C MET A 206 4.97 -4.66 -1.42
N GLY A 207 6.05 -4.22 -2.08
CA GLY A 207 7.19 -5.07 -2.39
C GLY A 207 7.86 -5.60 -1.12
N ARG A 208 8.15 -4.74 -0.14
CA ARG A 208 8.71 -5.17 1.15
C ARG A 208 7.80 -6.15 1.87
N LEU A 209 6.50 -5.84 1.98
CA LEU A 209 5.53 -6.69 2.66
C LEU A 209 5.42 -8.08 2.01
N ILE A 210 5.31 -8.12 0.68
CA ILE A 210 5.06 -9.37 -0.06
C ILE A 210 6.32 -10.23 -0.21
N PHE A 211 7.49 -9.62 -0.42
CA PHE A 211 8.70 -10.36 -0.77
C PHE A 211 9.68 -10.58 0.40
N ARG A 212 9.54 -9.83 1.52
CA ARG A 212 10.55 -9.86 2.59
C ARG A 212 10.01 -9.88 4.01
N ASP A 213 9.03 -9.02 4.34
CA ASP A 213 8.75 -8.67 5.72
C ASP A 213 7.68 -9.59 6.36
N LEU A 214 6.68 -10.04 5.57
CA LEU A 214 5.72 -11.04 6.03
C LEU A 214 6.30 -12.45 5.95
N LYS A 215 5.90 -13.33 6.88
CA LYS A 215 6.19 -14.75 6.80
C LYS A 215 5.58 -15.35 5.53
N ALA A 216 6.15 -16.43 5.02
CA ALA A 216 5.74 -17.04 3.76
C ALA A 216 4.23 -17.35 3.69
N GLU A 217 3.64 -17.84 4.78
CA GLU A 217 2.21 -18.13 4.84
C GLU A 217 1.35 -16.86 4.70
N SER A 218 1.67 -15.81 5.44
CA SER A 218 0.95 -14.53 5.36
C SER A 218 1.13 -13.86 4.00
N ALA A 219 2.34 -13.87 3.47
CA ALA A 219 2.59 -13.38 2.11
C ALA A 219 1.78 -14.16 1.07
N ALA A 220 1.66 -15.49 1.21
CA ALA A 220 0.82 -16.31 0.34
C ALA A 220 -0.67 -15.97 0.45
N LYS A 221 -1.19 -15.74 1.67
CA LYS A 221 -2.58 -15.28 1.87
C LYS A 221 -2.83 -13.93 1.20
N LEU A 222 -1.94 -12.94 1.42
CA LEU A 222 -2.08 -11.62 0.79
C LEU A 222 -2.06 -11.70 -0.75
N ARG A 223 -1.15 -12.50 -1.31
CA ARG A 223 -1.09 -12.80 -2.75
C ARG A 223 -2.38 -13.45 -3.24
N GLY A 224 -2.91 -14.41 -2.47
CA GLY A 224 -4.18 -15.07 -2.78
C GLY A 224 -5.34 -14.08 -2.89
N TRP A 225 -5.50 -13.19 -1.91
CA TRP A 225 -6.54 -12.16 -1.92
C TRP A 225 -6.38 -11.15 -3.06
N LEU A 226 -5.14 -10.71 -3.35
CA LEU A 226 -4.88 -9.83 -4.50
C LEU A 226 -5.25 -10.52 -5.82
N ASN A 227 -4.90 -11.80 -5.99
CA ASN A 227 -5.24 -12.57 -7.18
C ASN A 227 -6.75 -12.81 -7.35
N ALA A 228 -7.47 -12.96 -6.22
CA ALA A 228 -8.92 -13.11 -6.18
C ALA A 228 -9.69 -11.79 -6.36
N SER A 229 -8.98 -10.65 -6.46
CA SER A 229 -9.62 -9.35 -6.63
C SER A 229 -10.46 -9.28 -7.90
N THR A 230 -11.71 -8.81 -7.74
CA THR A 230 -12.68 -8.70 -8.83
C THR A 230 -12.82 -7.28 -9.38
N THR A 231 -12.08 -6.31 -8.83
CA THR A 231 -12.32 -4.88 -9.10
C THR A 231 -11.41 -4.27 -10.19
N GLY A 232 -10.30 -4.93 -10.55
CA GLY A 232 -9.24 -4.37 -11.41
C GLY A 232 -9.27 -4.82 -12.88
N GLY A 233 -10.36 -5.43 -13.36
CA GLY A 233 -10.41 -6.08 -14.68
C GLY A 233 -10.05 -5.18 -15.87
N ASN A 234 -10.39 -3.88 -15.79
CA ASN A 234 -10.16 -2.90 -16.87
C ASN A 234 -8.90 -2.04 -16.68
N ARG A 235 -8.13 -2.24 -15.59
CA ARG A 235 -6.95 -1.43 -15.25
C ARG A 235 -5.65 -2.17 -15.56
N ILE A 236 -4.73 -2.31 -14.60
CA ILE A 236 -3.45 -2.98 -14.83
C ILE A 236 -3.63 -4.33 -15.52
N LYS A 237 -4.60 -5.14 -15.08
CA LYS A 237 -4.87 -6.45 -15.65
C LYS A 237 -5.18 -6.42 -17.16
N ALA A 238 -5.92 -5.41 -17.62
CA ALA A 238 -6.21 -5.23 -19.07
C ALA A 238 -5.00 -4.79 -19.89
N GLY A 239 -3.98 -4.24 -19.24
CA GLY A 239 -2.72 -3.82 -19.87
C GLY A 239 -1.63 -4.88 -19.89
N LEU A 240 -1.83 -6.05 -19.29
CA LEU A 240 -0.80 -7.08 -19.21
C LEU A 240 -0.35 -7.56 -20.60
N PRO A 241 0.96 -7.72 -20.83
CA PRO A 241 1.43 -8.46 -21.99
C PRO A 241 0.95 -9.93 -21.94
N LYS A 242 1.05 -10.63 -23.10
CA LYS A 242 0.67 -12.03 -23.20
C LYS A 242 1.41 -12.88 -22.17
N ASP A 243 0.68 -13.80 -21.54
CA ASP A 243 1.17 -14.78 -20.56
C ASP A 243 1.67 -14.19 -19.21
N TRP A 244 1.52 -12.86 -19.01
CA TRP A 244 1.71 -12.24 -17.70
C TRP A 244 0.46 -12.42 -16.83
N THR A 245 0.64 -12.47 -15.52
CA THR A 245 -0.46 -12.54 -14.55
C THR A 245 -0.38 -11.40 -13.55
N SER A 246 -1.51 -11.03 -12.96
CA SER A 246 -1.54 -10.04 -11.87
C SER A 246 -2.63 -10.30 -10.86
N GLY A 247 -2.35 -9.91 -9.62
CA GLY A 247 -3.32 -9.72 -8.57
C GLY A 247 -3.21 -8.29 -8.04
N SER A 248 -4.34 -7.58 -7.86
CA SER A 248 -4.28 -6.16 -7.56
C SER A 248 -5.29 -5.67 -6.52
N LYS A 249 -5.02 -4.46 -6.00
CA LYS A 249 -5.98 -3.68 -5.23
C LYS A 249 -6.21 -2.34 -5.90
N THR A 250 -7.46 -2.11 -6.32
CA THR A 250 -7.89 -0.84 -6.89
C THR A 250 -8.26 0.20 -5.84
N GLY A 251 -8.23 1.47 -6.23
CA GLY A 251 -8.79 2.59 -5.50
C GLY A 251 -9.56 3.50 -6.43
N SER A 252 -10.76 3.93 -6.03
CA SER A 252 -11.54 4.95 -6.75
C SER A 252 -12.26 5.82 -5.73
N CYS A 253 -12.14 7.13 -5.90
CA CYS A 253 -12.83 8.09 -5.06
C CYS A 253 -12.98 9.41 -5.84
N GLY A 254 -14.24 9.84 -6.02
CA GLY A 254 -14.50 11.03 -6.81
C GLY A 254 -13.89 10.94 -8.21
N THR A 255 -12.79 11.66 -8.43
CA THR A 255 -12.08 11.74 -9.71
C THR A 255 -10.77 10.95 -9.73
N ALA A 256 -10.47 10.15 -8.72
CA ALA A 256 -9.23 9.35 -8.67
C ALA A 256 -9.47 7.91 -9.10
N TYR A 257 -8.55 7.38 -9.91
CA TYR A 257 -8.52 6.00 -10.40
C TYR A 257 -7.13 5.43 -10.15
N ASN A 258 -7.04 4.42 -9.31
CA ASN A 258 -5.76 3.86 -8.88
C ASN A 258 -5.77 2.35 -9.01
N ASP A 259 -4.61 1.77 -9.21
CA ASP A 259 -4.41 0.32 -9.16
C ASP A 259 -2.99 0.00 -8.70
N VAL A 260 -2.86 -0.94 -7.75
CA VAL A 260 -1.57 -1.43 -7.23
C VAL A 260 -1.57 -2.93 -7.37
N ALA A 261 -0.66 -3.44 -8.19
CA ALA A 261 -0.65 -4.85 -8.58
C ALA A 261 0.69 -5.52 -8.30
N LEU A 262 0.61 -6.75 -7.79
CA LEU A 262 1.65 -7.74 -7.94
C LEU A 262 1.52 -8.29 -9.36
N VAL A 263 2.54 -8.14 -10.19
CA VAL A 263 2.59 -8.69 -11.55
C VAL A 263 3.68 -9.73 -11.66
N LYS A 264 3.44 -10.78 -12.43
CA LYS A 264 4.37 -11.88 -12.64
C LYS A 264 4.59 -12.12 -14.12
N ALA A 265 5.85 -12.10 -14.52
CA ALA A 265 6.30 -12.43 -15.87
C ALA A 265 6.24 -13.94 -16.13
N PRO A 266 6.16 -14.39 -17.40
CA PRO A 266 6.24 -15.81 -17.76
C PRO A 266 7.55 -16.47 -17.35
N SER A 267 8.63 -15.71 -17.27
CA SER A 267 9.96 -16.13 -16.78
C SER A 267 10.00 -16.41 -15.28
N GLY A 268 8.97 -15.97 -14.53
CA GLY A 268 8.83 -16.16 -13.09
C GLY A 268 9.16 -14.94 -12.25
N GLU A 269 9.78 -13.91 -12.81
CA GLU A 269 10.06 -12.67 -12.09
C GLU A 269 8.79 -11.95 -11.70
N GLU A 270 8.83 -11.33 -10.53
CA GLU A 270 7.69 -10.62 -9.93
C GLU A 270 8.04 -9.17 -9.66
N TYR A 271 7.04 -8.32 -9.83
CA TYR A 271 7.14 -6.87 -9.67
C TYR A 271 5.92 -6.32 -8.95
N ILE A 272 6.06 -5.15 -8.33
CA ILE A 272 4.92 -4.34 -7.89
C ILE A 272 4.80 -3.14 -8.81
N LEU A 273 3.65 -3.01 -9.45
CA LEU A 273 3.30 -1.88 -10.30
C LEU A 273 2.21 -1.07 -9.60
N ALA A 274 2.50 0.20 -9.30
CA ALA A 274 1.55 1.15 -8.74
C ALA A 274 1.25 2.25 -9.76
N ILE A 275 -0.03 2.45 -10.09
CA ILE A 275 -0.51 3.48 -11.01
C ILE A 275 -1.61 4.28 -10.33
N TYR A 276 -1.45 5.59 -10.31
CA TYR A 276 -2.37 6.57 -9.74
C TYR A 276 -2.73 7.59 -10.81
N LEU A 277 -4.03 7.76 -11.07
CA LEU A 277 -4.55 8.77 -11.98
C LEU A 277 -5.53 9.66 -11.22
N ASP A 278 -5.19 10.94 -11.10
CA ASP A 278 -5.94 11.92 -10.33
C ASP A 278 -6.54 12.98 -11.24
N ARG A 279 -7.81 13.30 -11.04
CA ARG A 279 -8.59 14.32 -11.76
C ARG A 279 -8.49 14.27 -13.28
N PRO A 280 -8.66 13.10 -13.92
CA PRO A 280 -8.79 13.06 -15.36
C PRO A 280 -10.04 13.85 -15.80
N THR A 281 -9.96 14.49 -16.97
CA THR A 281 -11.10 15.16 -17.61
C THR A 281 -11.88 14.24 -18.54
N VAL A 282 -11.34 13.06 -18.81
CA VAL A 282 -11.99 11.99 -19.58
C VAL A 282 -12.96 11.19 -18.70
N ASP A 283 -13.86 10.42 -19.32
CA ASP A 283 -14.78 9.56 -18.59
C ASP A 283 -14.09 8.38 -17.89
N ALA A 284 -14.82 7.67 -17.03
CA ALA A 284 -14.30 6.56 -16.24
C ALA A 284 -13.70 5.44 -17.11
N LYS A 285 -14.30 5.14 -18.26
CA LYS A 285 -13.83 4.09 -19.17
C LYS A 285 -12.49 4.48 -19.79
N ALA A 286 -12.35 5.72 -20.24
CA ALA A 286 -11.10 6.23 -20.78
C ALA A 286 -10.01 6.35 -19.69
N ALA A 287 -10.37 6.73 -18.46
CA ALA A 287 -9.45 6.77 -17.33
C ALA A 287 -8.91 5.35 -16.99
N GLU A 288 -9.77 4.34 -16.94
CA GLU A 288 -9.34 2.95 -16.74
C GLU A 288 -8.49 2.42 -17.90
N ALA A 289 -8.83 2.77 -19.14
CA ALA A 289 -8.04 2.41 -20.32
C ALA A 289 -6.65 3.05 -20.29
N ALA A 290 -6.53 4.29 -19.80
CA ALA A 290 -5.24 4.96 -19.62
C ALA A 290 -4.34 4.24 -18.60
N ILE A 291 -4.91 3.70 -17.52
CA ILE A 291 -4.18 2.85 -16.56
C ILE A 291 -3.71 1.57 -17.25
N ALA A 292 -4.56 0.92 -18.03
CA ALA A 292 -4.20 -0.29 -18.78
C ALA A 292 -3.07 0.00 -19.81
N GLU A 293 -3.14 1.10 -20.52
CA GLU A 293 -2.10 1.52 -21.46
C GLU A 293 -0.77 1.82 -20.74
N THR A 294 -0.84 2.50 -19.60
CA THR A 294 0.33 2.76 -18.75
C THR A 294 0.98 1.47 -18.26
N ALA A 295 0.18 0.50 -17.83
CA ALA A 295 0.66 -0.81 -17.40
C ALA A 295 1.37 -1.54 -18.56
N ARG A 296 0.77 -1.53 -19.75
CA ARG A 296 1.37 -2.12 -20.96
C ARG A 296 2.71 -1.50 -21.27
N ALA A 297 2.79 -0.16 -21.26
CA ALA A 297 4.03 0.57 -21.52
C ALA A 297 5.14 0.18 -20.54
N ALA A 298 4.81 0.13 -19.24
CA ALA A 298 5.76 -0.20 -18.19
C ALA A 298 6.27 -1.65 -18.30
N LEU A 299 5.36 -2.61 -18.59
CA LEU A 299 5.70 -4.03 -18.63
C LEU A 299 6.38 -4.45 -19.95
N ASP A 300 6.03 -3.83 -21.08
CA ASP A 300 6.73 -4.01 -22.35
C ASP A 300 8.21 -3.57 -22.25
N PHE A 301 8.48 -2.51 -21.48
CA PHE A 301 9.84 -2.07 -21.21
C PHE A 301 10.65 -3.17 -20.50
N VAL A 302 10.10 -3.77 -19.43
CA VAL A 302 10.76 -4.88 -18.71
C VAL A 302 10.97 -6.09 -19.61
N GLY A 303 9.94 -6.49 -20.35
CA GLY A 303 10.03 -7.65 -21.26
C GLY A 303 11.07 -7.47 -22.37
N LYS A 304 11.35 -6.25 -22.82
CA LYS A 304 12.43 -5.94 -23.78
C LYS A 304 13.80 -5.98 -23.13
N ALA A 305 13.96 -5.40 -21.92
CA ALA A 305 15.21 -5.41 -21.17
C ALA A 305 15.68 -6.84 -20.89
N GLN A 306 14.78 -7.73 -20.47
CA GLN A 306 15.07 -9.15 -20.26
C GLN A 306 15.56 -9.86 -21.53
N LYS A 307 14.99 -9.57 -22.71
CA LYS A 307 15.37 -10.19 -23.97
C LYS A 307 16.73 -9.72 -24.49
N THR A 308 17.16 -8.52 -24.12
CA THR A 308 18.42 -7.92 -24.58
C THR A 308 19.59 -8.18 -23.65
N GLY A 309 19.38 -8.86 -22.51
CA GLY A 309 20.46 -9.15 -21.53
C GLY A 309 21.07 -7.92 -20.90
N LEU A 310 20.35 -6.80 -20.93
CA LEU A 310 20.72 -5.57 -20.23
C LEU A 310 20.27 -5.69 -18.75
N GLU A 311 21.00 -6.52 -17.98
CA GLU A 311 20.93 -6.55 -16.52
C GLU A 311 21.93 -5.53 -15.91
#